data_0d8480095253e7bf7c77ccd6ce7c8226
#
_entry.id   0d8480095253e7bf7c77ccd6ce7c8226
#
_cell.length_a   1.000
_cell.length_b   1.000
_cell.length_c   1.000
_cell.angle_alpha   90.00
_cell.angle_beta   90.00
_cell.angle_gamma   90.00
#
_symmetry.space_group_name_H-M   'P 1'
#
loop_
_entity.id
_entity.type
_entity.pdbx_description
1 polymer ?
#
loop_
_entity_poly.entity_id
_entity_poly.type
_entity_poly.pdbx_seq_one_letter_code
_entity_poly.pdbx_strand_id
1 'polypeptide(L)'
;MGLKTAAFLFAAIGLAAAARIPSGTQIQIRLTKELNTSTAKVGDPFEALVIAPVVADGHIVVAAGATVAGRVKEVTAAVNPDDQAMLGLAFDEIRDAGGKKMSIAAKLSGVDDARESVDADGRIQGIVASKTGSGRLDQGINKVAEKYPSFAELLGTVKQVVLKPADANIDYKAGAEMTIALTKPLDWTGVVRGPEIASIEPSDDLSRLVNSQPFRTATEKDQRLSDITNLMFLGRRDQIEEAFKQAGWTPAAKLNDQSKLETFRAMAEMRGYQEAPVSVLLLDGRPPDLVFEKINDTFAARHHLRIWQRPGTFGGKQIWVCSATHDTGISFSELNRTFIHKIDPQIDLERAKVVNDLLLTGLVRGLALVERTGLPQDMFNATGDPLKSDGSMAVISF
;
A
#
# COMPACT_ATOMS: atom_id res chain seq x y z
N MET A 1 -28.14 5.16 -3.28
CA MET A 1 -27.45 6.20 -4.09
C MET A 1 -26.09 5.62 -4.46
N GLY A 2 -25.89 5.36 -5.76
CA GLY A 2 -24.99 4.36 -6.31
C GLY A 2 -23.52 4.45 -5.92
N LEU A 3 -23.03 3.35 -5.43
CA LEU A 3 -21.60 3.04 -5.32
C LEU A 3 -21.04 3.01 -6.74
N LYS A 4 -20.09 3.90 -7.06
CA LYS A 4 -19.41 3.85 -8.35
C LYS A 4 -18.46 2.66 -8.32
N THR A 5 -18.89 1.57 -8.92
CA THR A 5 -18.08 0.39 -9.22
C THR A 5 -16.80 0.84 -9.89
N ALA A 6 -15.63 0.49 -9.35
CA ALA A 6 -14.35 0.67 -10.03
C ALA A 6 -14.34 -0.28 -11.23
N ALA A 7 -14.77 0.22 -12.38
CA ALA A 7 -14.75 -0.52 -13.62
C ALA A 7 -13.28 -0.64 -14.07
N PHE A 8 -12.76 -1.88 -14.12
CA PHE A 8 -11.54 -2.16 -14.85
C PHE A 8 -11.83 -1.98 -16.34
N LEU A 9 -11.46 -0.84 -16.91
CA LEU A 9 -11.59 -0.61 -18.32
C LEU A 9 -10.37 -1.21 -19.03
N PHE A 10 -10.60 -2.26 -19.80
CA PHE A 10 -9.60 -2.80 -20.71
C PHE A 10 -9.37 -1.79 -21.84
N ALA A 11 -8.13 -1.33 -22.00
CA ALA A 11 -7.79 -0.38 -23.05
C ALA A 11 -7.77 -1.06 -24.42
N ALA A 12 -8.77 -0.82 -25.23
CA ALA A 12 -8.64 -0.96 -26.67
C ALA A 12 -7.66 0.10 -27.18
N ILE A 13 -6.77 -0.25 -28.10
CA ILE A 13 -5.86 0.69 -28.79
C ILE A 13 -6.72 1.69 -29.58
N GLY A 14 -7.04 2.81 -28.95
CA GLY A 14 -7.73 3.93 -29.59
C GLY A 14 -6.70 5.00 -29.96
N LEU A 15 -6.79 5.53 -31.17
CA LEU A 15 -6.14 6.79 -31.53
C LEU A 15 -6.48 7.83 -30.44
N ALA A 16 -5.45 8.37 -29.80
CA ALA A 16 -5.62 9.33 -28.73
C ALA A 16 -6.31 10.59 -29.23
N ALA A 17 -7.61 10.69 -29.01
CA ALA A 17 -8.28 11.97 -29.04
C ALA A 17 -7.75 12.80 -27.87
N ALA A 18 -7.51 14.11 -28.09
CA ALA A 18 -7.11 15.01 -27.00
C ALA A 18 -8.17 14.93 -25.89
N ALA A 19 -7.77 14.45 -24.72
CA ALA A 19 -8.65 14.34 -23.58
C ALA A 19 -8.34 15.42 -22.55
N ARG A 20 -9.38 16.07 -22.02
CA ARG A 20 -9.20 17.07 -20.97
C ARG A 20 -9.37 16.39 -19.61
N ILE A 21 -8.28 16.35 -18.83
CA ILE A 21 -8.27 15.84 -17.48
C ILE A 21 -8.62 17.00 -16.53
N PRO A 22 -9.70 16.91 -15.75
CA PRO A 22 -10.13 18.00 -14.88
C PRO A 22 -9.13 18.33 -13.78
N SER A 23 -9.14 19.59 -13.30
CA SER A 23 -8.54 19.95 -12.02
C SER A 23 -9.13 19.11 -10.88
N GLY A 24 -8.32 18.78 -9.89
CA GLY A 24 -8.72 17.88 -8.77
C GLY A 24 -8.56 16.39 -9.08
N THR A 25 -8.27 16.02 -10.34
CA THR A 25 -7.98 14.61 -10.66
C THR A 25 -6.76 14.13 -9.88
N GLN A 26 -6.91 13.01 -9.20
CA GLN A 26 -5.84 12.36 -8.45
C GLN A 26 -5.06 11.42 -9.36
N ILE A 27 -3.73 11.44 -9.21
CA ILE A 27 -2.80 10.58 -9.93
C ILE A 27 -1.93 9.89 -8.89
N GLN A 28 -1.95 8.58 -8.87
CA GLN A 28 -1.11 7.77 -8.00
C GLN A 28 0.25 7.57 -8.65
N ILE A 29 1.31 7.86 -7.91
CA ILE A 29 2.69 7.78 -8.39
C ILE A 29 3.55 6.99 -7.40
N ARG A 30 4.63 6.40 -7.89
CA ARG A 30 5.64 5.68 -7.12
C ARG A 30 7.02 6.25 -7.41
N LEU A 31 7.75 6.65 -6.37
CA LEU A 31 9.10 7.17 -6.51
C LEU A 31 10.05 6.12 -7.10
N THR A 32 10.89 6.54 -8.03
CA THR A 32 11.93 5.70 -8.63
C THR A 32 13.27 5.78 -7.89
N LYS A 33 13.45 6.84 -7.08
CA LYS A 33 14.65 7.09 -6.27
C LYS A 33 14.25 7.58 -4.89
N GLU A 34 15.20 7.45 -3.96
CA GLU A 34 15.07 7.96 -2.60
C GLU A 34 14.92 9.49 -2.56
N LEU A 35 14.07 9.97 -1.65
CA LEU A 35 13.95 11.37 -1.24
C LEU A 35 14.14 11.44 0.27
N ASN A 36 15.22 12.11 0.72
CA ASN A 36 15.57 12.19 2.15
C ASN A 36 15.92 13.63 2.52
N THR A 37 15.24 14.20 3.53
CA THR A 37 15.46 15.60 3.94
C THR A 37 16.84 15.88 4.51
N SER A 38 17.56 14.86 5.00
CA SER A 38 18.94 15.07 5.51
C SER A 38 19.96 15.26 4.38
N THR A 39 19.65 14.87 3.14
CA THR A 39 20.57 14.92 2.01
C THR A 39 20.08 15.76 0.84
N ALA A 40 18.76 15.88 0.67
CA ALA A 40 18.13 16.60 -0.42
C ALA A 40 18.42 18.11 -0.36
N LYS A 41 18.45 18.72 -1.55
CA LYS A 41 18.61 20.17 -1.73
C LYS A 41 17.49 20.72 -2.60
N VAL A 42 17.17 21.99 -2.41
CA VAL A 42 16.24 22.70 -3.30
C VAL A 42 16.77 22.65 -4.74
N GLY A 43 15.92 22.23 -5.66
CA GLY A 43 16.24 22.03 -7.07
C GLY A 43 16.61 20.59 -7.45
N ASP A 44 16.86 19.69 -6.50
CA ASP A 44 17.17 18.30 -6.79
C ASP A 44 16.04 17.65 -7.58
N PRO A 45 16.32 16.98 -8.71
CA PRO A 45 15.31 16.35 -9.54
C PRO A 45 14.86 15.03 -8.94
N PHE A 46 13.57 14.72 -9.11
CA PHE A 46 13.04 13.37 -8.85
C PHE A 46 12.17 12.90 -10.01
N GLU A 47 12.00 11.60 -10.10
CA GLU A 47 11.07 10.95 -11.03
C GLU A 47 10.22 9.94 -10.28
N ALA A 48 8.98 9.78 -10.75
CA ALA A 48 8.04 8.81 -10.25
C ALA A 48 7.25 8.18 -11.41
N LEU A 49 6.81 6.94 -11.24
CA LEU A 49 5.95 6.24 -12.19
C LEU A 49 4.48 6.42 -11.79
N VAL A 50 3.61 6.66 -12.76
CA VAL A 50 2.16 6.54 -12.58
C VAL A 50 1.83 5.06 -12.36
N ILE A 51 1.23 4.72 -11.23
CA ILE A 51 0.99 3.31 -10.83
C ILE A 51 -0.45 2.86 -11.03
N ALA A 52 -1.36 3.79 -11.25
CA ALA A 52 -2.75 3.48 -11.59
C ALA A 52 -3.17 4.29 -12.83
N PRO A 53 -3.95 3.71 -13.75
CA PRO A 53 -4.40 4.45 -14.92
C PRO A 53 -5.29 5.63 -14.51
N VAL A 54 -5.10 6.78 -15.17
CA VAL A 54 -5.99 7.94 -15.00
C VAL A 54 -7.14 7.81 -16.00
N VAL A 55 -8.36 7.89 -15.47
CA VAL A 55 -9.59 7.77 -16.27
C VAL A 55 -10.27 9.13 -16.34
N ALA A 56 -10.62 9.56 -17.56
CA ALA A 56 -11.49 10.71 -17.80
C ALA A 56 -12.57 10.31 -18.81
N ASP A 57 -13.81 10.73 -18.58
CA ASP A 57 -14.97 10.43 -19.43
C ASP A 57 -15.14 8.92 -19.73
N GLY A 58 -14.81 8.06 -18.77
CA GLY A 58 -14.93 6.60 -18.92
C GLY A 58 -13.80 5.94 -19.72
N HIS A 59 -12.80 6.70 -20.15
CA HIS A 59 -11.65 6.18 -20.91
C HIS A 59 -10.33 6.38 -20.14
N ILE A 60 -9.41 5.42 -20.30
CA ILE A 60 -8.04 5.61 -19.81
C ILE A 60 -7.39 6.69 -20.66
N VAL A 61 -6.94 7.77 -20.03
CA VAL A 61 -6.25 8.89 -20.68
C VAL A 61 -4.76 8.88 -20.38
N VAL A 62 -4.34 8.52 -19.17
CA VAL A 62 -2.93 8.28 -18.83
C VAL A 62 -2.78 6.83 -18.41
N ALA A 63 -1.94 6.10 -19.13
CA ALA A 63 -1.64 4.72 -18.77
C ALA A 63 -0.75 4.65 -17.51
N ALA A 64 -0.89 3.58 -16.74
CA ALA A 64 0.11 3.18 -15.76
C ALA A 64 1.47 2.98 -16.47
N GLY A 65 2.57 3.34 -15.80
CA GLY A 65 3.91 3.35 -16.38
C GLY A 65 4.34 4.69 -17.02
N ALA A 66 3.43 5.67 -17.17
CA ALA A 66 3.81 7.03 -17.49
C ALA A 66 4.74 7.59 -16.39
N THR A 67 5.66 8.51 -16.74
CA THR A 67 6.62 9.07 -15.79
C THR A 67 6.20 10.49 -15.42
N VAL A 68 6.19 10.79 -14.12
CA VAL A 68 6.08 12.14 -13.59
C VAL A 68 7.45 12.60 -13.16
N ALA A 69 7.89 13.78 -13.66
CA ALA A 69 9.14 14.40 -13.25
C ALA A 69 8.87 15.70 -12.49
N GLY A 70 9.74 15.97 -11.52
CA GLY A 70 9.64 17.14 -10.67
C GLY A 70 10.97 17.45 -9.99
N ARG A 71 10.91 18.39 -9.06
CA ARG A 71 12.06 18.80 -8.25
C ARG A 71 11.67 19.10 -6.82
N VAL A 72 12.64 19.04 -5.93
CA VAL A 72 12.49 19.52 -4.56
C VAL A 72 12.31 21.03 -4.59
N LYS A 73 11.17 21.51 -4.10
CA LYS A 73 10.81 22.93 -4.04
C LYS A 73 11.33 23.60 -2.77
N GLU A 74 11.20 22.90 -1.66
CA GLU A 74 11.65 23.31 -0.33
C GLU A 74 12.01 22.10 0.49
N VAL A 75 12.99 22.24 1.39
CA VAL A 75 13.44 21.18 2.27
C VAL A 75 13.98 21.75 3.58
N THR A 76 13.59 21.16 4.69
CA THR A 76 14.14 21.42 6.02
C THR A 76 14.41 20.07 6.68
N ALA A 77 15.66 19.86 7.10
CA ALA A 77 16.04 18.66 7.87
C ALA A 77 15.75 18.87 9.37
N ALA A 78 15.42 17.80 10.06
CA ALA A 78 15.39 17.77 11.51
C ALA A 78 16.80 17.45 12.05
N VAL A 79 17.37 18.33 12.84
CA VAL A 79 18.70 18.18 13.45
C VAL A 79 18.58 17.83 14.94
N ASN A 80 17.61 18.44 15.63
CA ASN A 80 17.35 18.22 17.04
C ASN A 80 16.04 17.42 17.24
N PRO A 81 15.85 16.78 18.39
CA PRO A 81 14.63 15.99 18.66
C PRO A 81 13.31 16.77 18.62
N ASP A 82 13.36 18.10 18.79
CA ASP A 82 12.19 18.98 18.74
C ASP A 82 11.96 19.60 17.35
N ASP A 83 12.90 19.41 16.42
CA ASP A 83 12.75 19.89 15.05
C ASP A 83 11.71 19.05 14.31
N GLN A 84 11.07 19.69 13.35
CA GLN A 84 10.17 19.05 12.40
C GLN A 84 10.73 19.19 10.99
N ALA A 85 11.04 18.08 10.36
CA ALA A 85 11.44 18.08 8.96
C ALA A 85 10.29 18.51 8.06
N MET A 86 10.61 19.11 6.92
CA MET A 86 9.63 19.51 5.90
C MET A 86 10.19 19.24 4.51
N LEU A 87 9.31 18.75 3.60
CA LEU A 87 9.64 18.50 2.20
C LEU A 87 8.50 18.99 1.30
N GLY A 88 8.79 19.97 0.44
CA GLY A 88 7.89 20.44 -0.59
C GLY A 88 8.36 19.98 -1.96
N LEU A 89 7.43 19.46 -2.77
CA LEU A 89 7.70 18.94 -4.11
C LEU A 89 7.00 19.80 -5.17
N ALA A 90 7.68 20.07 -6.28
CA ALA A 90 7.10 20.64 -7.49
C ALA A 90 7.03 19.54 -8.54
N PHE A 91 5.88 19.39 -9.17
CA PHE A 91 5.64 18.45 -10.27
C PHE A 91 5.62 19.24 -11.57
N ASP A 92 6.59 19.02 -12.45
CA ASP A 92 6.84 19.86 -13.62
C ASP A 92 6.22 19.29 -14.89
N GLU A 93 6.37 17.99 -15.11
CA GLU A 93 5.92 17.34 -16.33
C GLU A 93 5.45 15.91 -16.10
N ILE A 94 4.57 15.45 -16.97
CA ILE A 94 4.24 14.04 -17.13
C ILE A 94 4.64 13.59 -18.53
N ARG A 95 5.22 12.40 -18.63
CA ARG A 95 5.74 11.83 -19.88
C ARG A 95 5.03 10.52 -20.16
N ASP A 96 4.45 10.40 -21.34
CA ASP A 96 3.80 9.16 -21.77
C ASP A 96 4.80 8.05 -22.15
N ALA A 97 4.28 6.87 -22.45
CA ALA A 97 5.07 5.73 -22.89
C ALA A 97 5.79 5.94 -24.24
N GLY A 98 5.36 6.94 -25.03
CA GLY A 98 6.01 7.37 -26.27
C GLY A 98 7.12 8.41 -26.05
N GLY A 99 7.31 8.87 -24.82
CA GLY A 99 8.30 9.90 -24.46
C GLY A 99 7.79 11.34 -24.66
N LYS A 100 6.52 11.54 -25.02
CA LYS A 100 5.94 12.86 -25.16
C LYS A 100 5.75 13.52 -23.80
N LYS A 101 6.27 14.71 -23.65
CA LYS A 101 6.23 15.50 -22.42
C LYS A 101 5.08 16.48 -22.41
N MET A 102 4.38 16.59 -21.31
CA MET A 102 3.34 17.57 -21.07
C MET A 102 3.54 18.19 -19.70
N SER A 103 3.54 19.52 -19.64
CA SER A 103 3.65 20.25 -18.36
C SER A 103 2.38 20.01 -17.53
N ILE A 104 2.56 19.79 -16.24
CA ILE A 104 1.46 19.63 -15.30
C ILE A 104 1.53 20.70 -14.21
N ALA A 105 0.37 21.04 -13.67
CA ALA A 105 0.24 21.80 -12.44
C ALA A 105 -0.43 20.89 -11.42
N ALA A 106 0.34 20.39 -10.48
CA ALA A 106 -0.14 19.48 -9.47
C ALA A 106 0.45 19.80 -8.09
N LYS A 107 -0.22 19.34 -7.04
CA LYS A 107 0.29 19.34 -5.68
C LYS A 107 0.18 17.96 -5.07
N LEU A 108 1.04 17.65 -4.12
CA LEU A 108 0.91 16.44 -3.32
C LEU A 108 -0.40 16.49 -2.50
N SER A 109 -1.15 15.41 -2.47
CA SER A 109 -2.36 15.26 -1.66
C SER A 109 -2.22 14.20 -0.58
N GLY A 110 -1.25 13.29 -0.69
CA GLY A 110 -0.99 12.26 0.31
C GLY A 110 0.25 11.46 -0.02
N VAL A 111 0.81 10.82 0.99
CA VAL A 111 1.83 9.78 0.88
C VAL A 111 1.25 8.53 1.52
N ASP A 112 1.28 7.43 0.79
CA ASP A 112 0.67 6.18 1.20
C ASP A 112 1.41 5.58 2.39
N ASP A 113 0.66 5.22 3.43
CA ASP A 113 1.17 4.63 4.67
C ASP A 113 2.25 5.44 5.41
N ALA A 114 2.40 6.72 5.09
CA ALA A 114 3.40 7.57 5.71
C ALA A 114 3.05 7.89 7.17
N ARG A 115 4.09 8.03 8.00
CA ARG A 115 4.00 8.59 9.35
C ARG A 115 3.90 10.13 9.33
N GLU A 116 4.28 10.73 8.22
CA GLU A 116 4.22 12.15 7.95
C GLU A 116 2.81 12.57 7.54
N SER A 117 2.52 13.85 7.67
CA SER A 117 1.28 14.45 7.18
C SER A 117 1.55 15.35 5.97
N VAL A 118 0.54 15.51 5.11
CA VAL A 118 0.58 16.46 4.00
C VAL A 118 -0.35 17.62 4.32
N ASP A 119 0.17 18.84 4.27
CA ASP A 119 -0.63 20.04 4.53
C ASP A 119 -1.46 20.47 3.30
N ALA A 120 -2.29 21.51 3.47
CA ALA A 120 -3.15 22.02 2.41
C ALA A 120 -2.39 22.53 1.18
N ASP A 121 -1.12 22.92 1.34
CA ASP A 121 -0.26 23.41 0.26
C ASP A 121 0.49 22.26 -0.44
N GLY A 122 0.36 21.04 0.06
CA GLY A 122 1.02 19.84 -0.47
C GLY A 122 2.45 19.67 0.05
N ARG A 123 2.80 20.26 1.19
CA ARG A 123 4.09 20.07 1.86
C ARG A 123 3.98 18.89 2.82
N ILE A 124 4.98 18.07 2.83
CA ILE A 124 5.11 16.96 3.76
C ILE A 124 5.69 17.49 5.07
N GLN A 125 4.98 17.23 6.17
CA GLN A 125 5.36 17.61 7.52
C GLN A 125 5.84 16.38 8.26
N GLY A 126 7.12 16.34 8.63
CA GLY A 126 7.74 15.26 9.38
C GLY A 126 7.18 15.10 10.80
N ILE A 127 7.55 14.04 11.44
CA ILE A 127 7.27 13.83 12.87
C ILE A 127 8.21 14.66 13.73
N VAL A 128 7.85 14.86 15.00
CA VAL A 128 8.74 15.44 16.03
C VAL A 128 9.23 14.31 16.92
N ALA A 129 10.54 14.00 16.90
CA ALA A 129 11.11 12.84 17.57
C ALA A 129 10.83 12.84 19.08
N SER A 130 10.88 13.99 19.75
CA SER A 130 10.58 14.14 21.18
C SER A 130 9.13 13.78 21.55
N LYS A 131 8.20 13.83 20.60
CA LYS A 131 6.78 13.49 20.79
C LYS A 131 6.47 12.01 20.56
N THR A 132 7.42 11.22 20.05
CA THR A 132 7.26 9.76 19.85
C THR A 132 7.28 9.00 21.17
N GLY A 133 6.91 7.72 21.15
CA GLY A 133 6.98 6.84 22.33
C GLY A 133 8.40 6.77 22.90
N SER A 134 9.41 6.65 22.02
CA SER A 134 10.83 6.67 22.41
C SER A 134 11.22 8.02 23.01
N GLY A 135 10.87 9.14 22.41
CA GLY A 135 11.19 10.48 22.90
C GLY A 135 10.52 10.82 24.24
N ARG A 136 9.27 10.39 24.45
CA ARG A 136 8.57 10.55 25.74
C ARG A 136 9.23 9.75 26.86
N LEU A 137 9.77 8.56 26.54
CA LEU A 137 10.52 7.77 27.50
C LEU A 137 11.82 8.48 27.89
N ASP A 138 12.54 9.11 26.95
CA ASP A 138 13.72 9.92 27.24
C ASP A 138 13.39 11.08 28.17
N GLN A 139 12.31 11.82 27.92
CA GLN A 139 11.86 12.89 28.80
C GLN A 139 11.53 12.37 30.22
N GLY A 140 10.92 11.18 30.31
CA GLY A 140 10.65 10.51 31.58
C GLY A 140 11.95 10.15 32.34
N ILE A 141 12.92 9.58 31.63
CA ILE A 141 14.24 9.25 32.21
C ILE A 141 14.96 10.51 32.67
N ASN A 142 14.95 11.58 31.88
CA ASN A 142 15.57 12.85 32.24
C ASN A 142 14.96 13.47 33.54
N LYS A 143 13.62 13.41 33.68
CA LYS A 143 12.96 13.86 34.93
C LYS A 143 13.34 13.00 36.13
N VAL A 144 13.55 11.71 35.95
CA VAL A 144 14.06 10.82 37.01
C VAL A 144 15.52 11.13 37.33
N ALA A 145 16.33 11.49 36.34
CA ALA A 145 17.73 11.85 36.50
C ALA A 145 17.95 13.07 37.39
N GLU A 146 17.04 14.04 37.35
CA GLU A 146 17.09 15.21 38.22
C GLU A 146 17.09 14.84 39.72
N LYS A 147 16.44 13.74 40.08
CA LYS A 147 16.28 13.31 41.46
C LYS A 147 17.08 12.06 41.82
N TYR A 148 17.28 11.15 40.85
CA TYR A 148 17.94 9.85 41.05
C TYR A 148 18.87 9.53 39.88
N PRO A 149 20.06 10.17 39.77
CA PRO A 149 20.95 10.05 38.60
C PRO A 149 21.35 8.61 38.26
N SER A 150 21.78 7.82 39.25
CA SER A 150 22.24 6.44 39.04
C SER A 150 21.14 5.51 38.56
N PHE A 151 19.90 5.72 38.99
CA PHE A 151 18.75 4.93 38.50
C PHE A 151 18.35 5.35 37.12
N ALA A 152 18.43 6.64 36.77
CA ALA A 152 18.20 7.14 35.44
C ALA A 152 19.24 6.63 34.43
N GLU A 153 20.50 6.53 34.82
CA GLU A 153 21.57 5.96 34.01
C GLU A 153 21.30 4.49 33.69
N LEU A 154 20.85 3.70 34.70
CA LEU A 154 20.44 2.32 34.48
C LEU A 154 19.25 2.22 33.48
N LEU A 155 18.21 3.04 33.68
CA LEU A 155 17.05 3.11 32.78
C LEU A 155 17.45 3.54 31.37
N GLY A 156 18.33 4.52 31.23
CA GLY A 156 18.89 4.99 29.97
C GLY A 156 19.65 3.88 29.24
N THR A 157 20.48 3.13 29.97
CA THR A 157 21.21 1.97 29.40
C THR A 157 20.27 0.89 28.90
N VAL A 158 19.26 0.51 29.70
CA VAL A 158 18.25 -0.48 29.29
C VAL A 158 17.47 0.03 28.08
N LYS A 159 17.05 1.30 28.07
CA LYS A 159 16.34 1.90 26.95
C LYS A 159 17.17 1.89 25.67
N GLN A 160 18.45 2.29 25.72
CA GLN A 160 19.35 2.31 24.55
C GLN A 160 19.56 0.92 23.94
N VAL A 161 19.51 -0.14 24.77
CA VAL A 161 19.58 -1.52 24.28
C VAL A 161 18.28 -1.95 23.58
N VAL A 162 17.14 -1.41 24.01
CA VAL A 162 15.81 -1.84 23.55
C VAL A 162 15.24 -0.92 22.47
N LEU A 163 15.40 0.41 22.62
CA LEU A 163 14.80 1.41 21.74
C LEU A 163 15.85 2.38 21.20
N LYS A 164 15.73 2.72 19.92
CA LYS A 164 16.49 3.80 19.30
C LYS A 164 15.70 5.10 19.31
N PRO A 165 16.37 6.28 19.28
CA PRO A 165 15.68 7.53 19.00
C PRO A 165 14.97 7.46 17.64
N ALA A 166 13.78 8.05 17.55
CA ALA A 166 13.08 8.15 16.26
C ALA A 166 13.85 9.13 15.36
N ASP A 167 14.09 8.72 14.11
CA ASP A 167 14.57 9.65 13.07
C ASP A 167 13.42 10.55 12.65
N ALA A 168 13.54 11.86 12.87
CA ALA A 168 12.54 12.85 12.51
C ALA A 168 12.68 13.34 11.07
N ASN A 169 13.74 12.96 10.35
CA ASN A 169 13.87 13.26 8.93
C ASN A 169 12.84 12.48 8.11
N ILE A 170 12.39 13.09 7.03
CA ILE A 170 11.57 12.44 6.03
C ILE A 170 12.51 11.62 5.15
N ASP A 171 12.26 10.31 5.07
CA ASP A 171 13.10 9.38 4.32
C ASP A 171 12.22 8.41 3.51
N TYR A 172 11.92 8.79 2.28
CA TYR A 172 11.18 7.96 1.35
C TYR A 172 12.11 7.21 0.42
N LYS A 173 12.14 5.89 0.55
CA LYS A 173 12.93 5.04 -0.35
C LYS A 173 12.32 4.96 -1.74
N ALA A 174 13.10 4.51 -2.71
CA ALA A 174 12.55 4.11 -4.01
C ALA A 174 11.43 3.08 -3.77
N GLY A 175 10.28 3.30 -4.43
CA GLY A 175 9.08 2.49 -4.22
C GLY A 175 8.02 3.14 -3.33
N ALA A 176 8.33 4.23 -2.62
CA ALA A 176 7.33 5.00 -1.87
C ALA A 176 6.23 5.53 -2.80
N GLU A 177 4.99 5.40 -2.37
CA GLU A 177 3.81 5.75 -3.15
C GLU A 177 3.17 7.03 -2.65
N MET A 178 2.72 7.83 -3.60
CA MET A 178 2.18 9.15 -3.33
C MET A 178 0.97 9.41 -4.23
N THR A 179 0.06 10.24 -3.76
CA THR A 179 -1.03 10.76 -4.58
C THR A 179 -0.82 12.24 -4.83
N ILE A 180 -0.85 12.65 -6.09
CA ILE A 180 -0.85 14.06 -6.48
C ILE A 180 -2.21 14.44 -7.04
N ALA A 181 -2.63 15.68 -6.83
CA ALA A 181 -3.86 16.23 -7.39
C ALA A 181 -3.54 17.35 -8.37
N LEU A 182 -4.12 17.30 -9.58
CA LEU A 182 -4.01 18.38 -10.54
C LEU A 182 -4.63 19.67 -9.97
N THR A 183 -3.90 20.76 -10.01
CA THR A 183 -4.39 22.08 -9.59
C THR A 183 -4.98 22.89 -10.76
N LYS A 184 -4.66 22.47 -11.99
CA LYS A 184 -5.25 22.99 -13.23
C LYS A 184 -5.63 21.84 -14.15
N PRO A 185 -6.62 22.02 -15.04
CA PRO A 185 -6.92 21.02 -16.06
C PRO A 185 -5.69 20.73 -16.92
N LEU A 186 -5.55 19.48 -17.36
CA LEU A 186 -4.48 19.05 -18.26
C LEU A 186 -5.10 18.57 -19.59
N ASP A 187 -4.73 19.21 -20.68
CA ASP A 187 -5.09 18.77 -22.02
C ASP A 187 -4.12 17.65 -22.44
N TRP A 188 -4.57 16.40 -22.30
CA TRP A 188 -3.77 15.23 -22.58
C TRP A 188 -3.78 14.90 -24.07
N THR A 189 -2.61 14.89 -24.67
CA THR A 189 -2.40 14.53 -26.08
C THR A 189 -1.39 13.38 -26.23
N GLY A 190 -1.09 12.69 -25.13
CA GLY A 190 -0.16 11.57 -25.09
C GLY A 190 -0.78 10.27 -25.62
N VAL A 191 0.08 9.30 -25.88
CA VAL A 191 -0.33 7.97 -26.32
C VAL A 191 -0.65 7.12 -25.11
N VAL A 192 -1.84 6.51 -25.12
CA VAL A 192 -2.20 5.50 -24.12
C VAL A 192 -1.66 4.17 -24.64
N ARG A 193 -0.57 3.69 -24.07
CA ARG A 193 -0.05 2.34 -24.30
C ARG A 193 -0.01 1.65 -22.94
N GLY A 194 -0.92 0.71 -22.74
CA GLY A 194 -0.86 -0.26 -21.65
C GLY A 194 -0.31 -1.60 -22.16
N PRO A 195 0.11 -2.50 -21.28
CA PRO A 195 0.40 -3.87 -21.67
C PRO A 195 -0.85 -4.48 -22.32
N GLU A 196 -0.69 -5.20 -23.40
CA GLU A 196 -1.76 -6.02 -23.97
C GLU A 196 -2.06 -7.16 -23.01
N ILE A 197 -3.12 -6.99 -22.22
CA ILE A 197 -3.59 -7.98 -21.27
C ILE A 197 -4.85 -8.58 -21.87
N ALA A 198 -4.82 -9.90 -22.10
CA ALA A 198 -5.99 -10.58 -22.56
C ALA A 198 -7.11 -10.51 -21.50
N SER A 199 -8.32 -10.14 -21.91
CA SER A 199 -9.48 -10.42 -21.08
C SER A 199 -9.60 -11.94 -20.94
N ILE A 200 -9.67 -12.44 -19.71
CA ILE A 200 -10.11 -13.81 -19.51
C ILE A 200 -11.63 -13.78 -19.72
N GLU A 201 -12.08 -14.39 -20.81
CA GLU A 201 -13.50 -14.38 -21.15
C GLU A 201 -14.33 -14.96 -20.01
N PRO A 202 -15.39 -14.26 -19.58
CA PRO A 202 -16.34 -14.81 -18.63
C PRO A 202 -16.92 -16.11 -19.17
N SER A 203 -16.79 -17.18 -18.39
CA SER A 203 -17.37 -18.48 -18.72
C SER A 203 -18.08 -19.07 -17.51
N ASP A 204 -19.04 -19.95 -17.75
CA ASP A 204 -19.70 -20.66 -16.65
C ASP A 204 -18.71 -21.45 -15.81
N ASP A 205 -17.62 -21.97 -16.41
CA ASP A 205 -16.58 -22.70 -15.73
C ASP A 205 -15.76 -21.79 -14.81
N LEU A 206 -15.40 -20.59 -15.27
CA LEU A 206 -14.69 -19.60 -14.45
C LEU A 206 -15.59 -19.11 -13.31
N SER A 207 -16.86 -18.82 -13.60
CA SER A 207 -17.83 -18.39 -12.59
C SER A 207 -18.06 -19.49 -11.54
N ARG A 208 -18.18 -20.75 -11.95
CA ARG A 208 -18.27 -21.88 -11.03
C ARG A 208 -17.01 -22.06 -10.19
N LEU A 209 -15.84 -21.94 -10.80
CA LEU A 209 -14.57 -21.99 -10.10
C LEU A 209 -14.49 -20.93 -9.00
N VAL A 210 -14.76 -19.67 -9.32
CA VAL A 210 -14.71 -18.56 -8.38
C VAL A 210 -15.72 -18.72 -7.25
N ASN A 211 -16.95 -19.09 -7.57
CA ASN A 211 -18.02 -19.30 -6.58
C ASN A 211 -17.84 -20.56 -5.72
N SER A 212 -17.04 -21.53 -6.17
CA SER A 212 -16.67 -22.70 -5.35
C SER A 212 -15.58 -22.44 -4.33
N GLN A 213 -14.89 -21.30 -4.40
CA GLN A 213 -13.83 -20.99 -3.45
C GLN A 213 -14.39 -20.46 -2.12
N PRO A 214 -13.74 -20.79 -0.99
CA PRO A 214 -14.13 -20.26 0.30
C PRO A 214 -14.13 -18.72 0.28
N PHE A 215 -15.22 -18.15 0.80
CA PHE A 215 -15.38 -16.69 0.79
C PHE A 215 -14.64 -16.00 1.93
N ARG A 216 -14.54 -16.66 3.09
CA ARG A 216 -13.98 -16.09 4.32
C ARG A 216 -12.81 -16.91 4.83
N THR A 217 -11.82 -16.22 5.32
CA THR A 217 -10.79 -16.77 6.18
C THR A 217 -11.30 -16.90 7.61
N ALA A 218 -10.58 -17.62 8.46
CA ALA A 218 -10.88 -17.76 9.89
C ALA A 218 -9.61 -17.58 10.73
N THR A 219 -9.76 -17.13 11.95
CA THR A 219 -8.68 -17.08 12.94
C THR A 219 -8.23 -18.48 13.33
N GLU A 220 -6.91 -18.65 13.57
CA GLU A 220 -6.34 -19.94 13.95
C GLU A 220 -6.88 -20.44 15.31
N LYS A 221 -6.99 -19.53 16.30
CA LYS A 221 -7.26 -19.90 17.68
C LYS A 221 -8.73 -20.26 17.95
N ASP A 222 -9.66 -19.44 17.48
CA ASP A 222 -11.08 -19.52 17.84
C ASP A 222 -12.02 -19.64 16.63
N GLN A 223 -11.44 -19.85 15.44
CA GLN A 223 -12.14 -20.09 14.17
C GLN A 223 -13.19 -19.02 13.82
N ARG A 224 -13.03 -17.79 14.35
CA ARG A 224 -13.90 -16.68 13.99
C ARG A 224 -13.65 -16.27 12.53
N LEU A 225 -14.74 -16.02 11.80
CA LEU A 225 -14.64 -15.50 10.43
C LEU A 225 -13.90 -14.17 10.41
N SER A 226 -12.98 -14.04 9.46
CA SER A 226 -12.15 -12.85 9.29
C SER A 226 -12.26 -12.30 7.87
N ASP A 227 -11.15 -12.04 7.21
CA ASP A 227 -11.06 -11.33 5.95
C ASP A 227 -11.72 -12.12 4.80
N ILE A 228 -12.17 -11.40 3.78
CA ILE A 228 -12.71 -12.03 2.57
C ILE A 228 -11.58 -12.38 1.60
N THR A 229 -11.78 -13.40 0.78
CA THR A 229 -10.93 -13.70 -0.36
C THR A 229 -11.40 -12.87 -1.56
N ASN A 230 -10.54 -12.03 -2.11
CA ASN A 230 -10.88 -11.02 -3.12
C ASN A 230 -10.05 -11.11 -4.41
N LEU A 231 -9.07 -12.02 -4.46
CA LEU A 231 -8.20 -12.26 -5.62
C LEU A 231 -8.02 -13.75 -5.87
N MET A 232 -7.81 -14.11 -7.13
CA MET A 232 -7.43 -15.45 -7.58
C MET A 232 -6.26 -15.33 -8.56
N PHE A 233 -5.25 -16.19 -8.40
CA PHE A 233 -4.14 -16.28 -9.35
C PHE A 233 -4.16 -17.62 -10.05
N LEU A 234 -3.90 -17.59 -11.37
CA LEU A 234 -3.74 -18.75 -12.21
C LEU A 234 -2.31 -18.79 -12.75
N GLY A 235 -1.49 -19.71 -12.23
CA GLY A 235 -0.08 -19.78 -12.59
C GLY A 235 0.72 -20.64 -11.62
N ARG A 236 2.03 -20.76 -11.86
CA ARG A 236 2.93 -21.46 -10.98
C ARG A 236 3.36 -20.56 -9.81
N ARG A 237 3.79 -21.19 -8.72
CA ARG A 237 4.28 -20.51 -7.52
C ARG A 237 5.39 -19.50 -7.84
N ASP A 238 6.40 -19.93 -8.60
CA ASP A 238 7.53 -19.09 -8.98
C ASP A 238 7.13 -17.84 -9.77
N GLN A 239 6.10 -17.94 -10.62
CA GLN A 239 5.57 -16.79 -11.37
C GLN A 239 4.90 -15.78 -10.43
N ILE A 240 4.13 -16.25 -9.45
CA ILE A 240 3.46 -15.41 -8.46
C ILE A 240 4.51 -14.70 -7.59
N GLU A 241 5.49 -15.45 -7.03
CA GLU A 241 6.55 -14.90 -6.18
C GLU A 241 7.36 -13.84 -6.93
N GLU A 242 7.74 -14.09 -8.18
CA GLU A 242 8.48 -13.14 -9.01
C GLU A 242 7.64 -11.88 -9.32
N ALA A 243 6.35 -12.05 -9.64
CA ALA A 243 5.47 -10.91 -9.92
C ALA A 243 5.30 -10.00 -8.69
N PHE A 244 5.08 -10.55 -7.51
CA PHE A 244 4.97 -9.77 -6.28
C PHE A 244 6.28 -9.07 -5.93
N LYS A 245 7.43 -9.76 -6.08
CA LYS A 245 8.76 -9.17 -5.88
C LYS A 245 8.99 -7.98 -6.82
N GLN A 246 8.71 -8.11 -8.11
CA GLN A 246 8.83 -7.00 -9.07
C GLN A 246 7.85 -5.87 -8.80
N ALA A 247 6.68 -6.18 -8.24
CA ALA A 247 5.70 -5.20 -7.81
C ALA A 247 6.08 -4.47 -6.50
N GLY A 248 7.22 -4.83 -5.88
CA GLY A 248 7.71 -4.19 -4.65
C GLY A 248 7.09 -4.74 -3.37
N TRP A 249 6.53 -5.95 -3.42
CA TRP A 249 6.04 -6.67 -2.25
C TRP A 249 7.15 -7.58 -1.68
N THR A 250 7.20 -7.66 -0.36
CA THR A 250 8.18 -8.49 0.37
C THR A 250 7.49 -9.64 1.10
N PRO A 251 8.13 -10.82 1.23
CA PRO A 251 7.59 -11.88 2.07
C PRO A 251 7.51 -11.43 3.53
N ALA A 252 6.37 -11.63 4.18
CA ALA A 252 6.20 -11.31 5.60
C ALA A 252 6.94 -12.29 6.50
N ALA A 253 7.50 -11.79 7.61
CA ALA A 253 8.16 -12.62 8.60
C ALA A 253 7.18 -13.53 9.35
N LYS A 254 7.69 -14.67 9.85
CA LYS A 254 6.92 -15.52 10.75
C LYS A 254 6.81 -14.86 12.13
N LEU A 255 5.63 -14.99 12.75
CA LEU A 255 5.40 -14.51 14.11
C LEU A 255 6.19 -15.37 15.12
N ASN A 256 7.20 -14.76 15.76
CA ASN A 256 7.99 -15.34 16.84
C ASN A 256 8.29 -14.25 17.89
N ASP A 257 8.97 -14.59 18.98
CA ASP A 257 9.23 -13.62 20.06
C ASP A 257 10.19 -12.51 19.64
N GLN A 258 11.12 -12.80 18.74
CA GLN A 258 12.02 -11.78 18.18
C GLN A 258 11.25 -10.79 17.31
N SER A 259 10.35 -11.26 16.43
CA SER A 259 9.52 -10.40 15.60
C SER A 259 8.52 -9.58 16.41
N LYS A 260 8.00 -10.10 17.54
CA LYS A 260 7.15 -9.33 18.48
C LYS A 260 7.93 -8.20 19.16
N LEU A 261 9.18 -8.45 19.58
CA LEU A 261 10.04 -7.42 20.17
C LEU A 261 10.35 -6.33 19.13
N GLU A 262 10.67 -6.71 17.90
CA GLU A 262 10.96 -5.78 16.82
C GLU A 262 9.73 -4.96 16.42
N THR A 263 8.54 -5.57 16.44
CA THR A 263 7.25 -4.89 16.30
C THR A 263 7.08 -3.80 17.37
N PHE A 264 7.31 -4.14 18.64
CA PHE A 264 7.23 -3.16 19.74
C PHE A 264 8.21 -2.00 19.53
N ARG A 265 9.44 -2.31 19.12
CA ARG A 265 10.45 -1.30 18.79
C ARG A 265 10.00 -0.39 17.66
N ALA A 266 9.55 -0.96 16.54
CA ALA A 266 9.08 -0.20 15.39
C ALA A 266 7.94 0.76 15.75
N MET A 267 6.99 0.33 16.57
CA MET A 267 5.91 1.19 17.08
C MET A 267 6.43 2.33 17.96
N ALA A 268 7.31 2.03 18.92
CA ALA A 268 7.85 3.05 19.85
C ALA A 268 8.75 4.07 19.15
N GLU A 269 9.46 3.64 18.15
CA GLU A 269 10.39 4.44 17.33
C GLU A 269 9.70 5.13 16.15
N MET A 270 8.41 4.82 15.90
CA MET A 270 7.63 5.29 14.75
C MET A 270 8.37 5.06 13.41
N ARG A 271 8.88 3.87 13.20
CA ARG A 271 9.58 3.47 11.98
C ARG A 271 8.89 2.29 11.30
N GLY A 272 9.16 2.11 10.02
CA GLY A 272 8.78 0.92 9.27
C GLY A 272 9.49 -0.34 9.79
N TYR A 273 8.88 -1.49 9.52
CA TYR A 273 9.45 -2.80 9.77
C TYR A 273 9.22 -3.67 8.53
N GLN A 274 10.22 -3.80 7.67
CA GLN A 274 10.11 -4.40 6.33
C GLN A 274 9.66 -5.87 6.31
N GLU A 275 9.85 -6.58 7.41
CA GLU A 275 9.47 -7.99 7.55
C GLU A 275 8.55 -8.15 8.76
N ALA A 276 7.56 -7.26 8.90
CA ALA A 276 6.66 -7.30 10.03
C ALA A 276 5.78 -8.57 9.99
N PRO A 277 5.53 -9.20 11.13
CA PRO A 277 4.72 -10.41 11.15
C PRO A 277 3.26 -10.08 10.87
N VAL A 278 2.64 -10.90 10.04
CA VAL A 278 1.20 -10.87 9.74
C VAL A 278 0.51 -11.98 10.52
N SER A 279 -0.65 -11.69 11.12
CA SER A 279 -1.43 -12.69 11.85
C SER A 279 -1.81 -13.87 10.96
N VAL A 280 -1.71 -15.10 11.50
CA VAL A 280 -2.10 -16.30 10.76
C VAL A 280 -3.63 -16.36 10.68
N LEU A 281 -4.14 -16.36 9.45
CA LEU A 281 -5.53 -16.70 9.14
C LEU A 281 -5.57 -18.01 8.37
N LEU A 282 -6.60 -18.78 8.57
CA LEU A 282 -6.79 -20.08 7.93
C LEU A 282 -7.83 -19.97 6.81
N LEU A 283 -7.61 -20.70 5.73
CA LEU A 283 -8.61 -20.97 4.70
C LEU A 283 -8.86 -22.47 4.64
N ASP A 284 -10.10 -22.91 4.91
CA ASP A 284 -10.45 -24.34 5.07
C ASP A 284 -9.51 -25.06 6.08
N GLY A 285 -9.20 -24.41 7.22
CA GLY A 285 -8.35 -24.95 8.26
C GLY A 285 -6.85 -24.99 7.93
N ARG A 286 -6.41 -24.45 6.77
CA ARG A 286 -5.02 -24.47 6.34
C ARG A 286 -4.38 -23.08 6.45
N PRO A 287 -3.14 -22.95 6.95
CA PRO A 287 -2.41 -21.71 6.92
C PRO A 287 -2.07 -21.32 5.47
N PRO A 288 -1.76 -20.04 5.20
CA PRO A 288 -1.37 -19.57 3.87
C PRO A 288 -0.04 -20.18 3.42
N ASP A 289 0.06 -20.45 2.12
CA ASP A 289 1.27 -20.93 1.48
C ASP A 289 2.28 -19.81 1.19
N LEU A 290 1.77 -18.57 0.95
CA LEU A 290 2.54 -17.36 0.74
C LEU A 290 1.89 -16.20 1.50
N VAL A 291 2.72 -15.33 2.06
CA VAL A 291 2.30 -14.09 2.72
C VAL A 291 3.22 -12.97 2.25
N PHE A 292 2.63 -11.90 1.76
CA PHE A 292 3.37 -10.71 1.35
C PHE A 292 2.85 -9.47 2.05
N GLU A 293 3.73 -8.50 2.20
CA GLU A 293 3.43 -7.18 2.73
C GLU A 293 4.16 -6.10 1.95
N LYS A 294 3.63 -4.90 2.01
CA LYS A 294 4.25 -3.70 1.45
C LYS A 294 4.21 -2.63 2.52
N ILE A 295 5.39 -2.26 2.98
CA ILE A 295 5.57 -1.29 4.05
C ILE A 295 6.28 -0.09 3.44
N ASN A 296 5.70 1.09 3.59
CA ASN A 296 6.38 2.32 3.26
C ASN A 296 7.10 2.86 4.49
N ASP A 297 6.39 3.41 5.47
CA ASP A 297 7.05 4.15 6.56
C ASP A 297 6.58 3.81 7.97
N THR A 298 5.47 3.09 8.15
CA THR A 298 4.99 2.76 9.49
C THR A 298 4.56 1.32 9.64
N PHE A 299 4.73 0.80 10.86
CA PHE A 299 4.16 -0.48 11.24
C PHE A 299 2.61 -0.43 11.35
N ALA A 300 2.05 0.75 11.56
CA ALA A 300 0.62 0.94 11.81
C ALA A 300 -0.24 0.87 10.55
N ALA A 301 0.31 1.28 9.42
CA ALA A 301 -0.35 1.29 8.13
C ALA A 301 0.49 0.48 7.14
N ARG A 302 -0.12 -0.52 6.50
CA ARG A 302 0.57 -1.41 5.56
C ARG A 302 -0.41 -2.21 4.73
N HIS A 303 -0.02 -2.49 3.51
CA HIS A 303 -0.71 -3.46 2.65
C HIS A 303 -0.22 -4.86 2.96
N HIS A 304 -1.11 -5.82 3.10
CA HIS A 304 -0.72 -7.22 3.28
C HIS A 304 -1.71 -8.19 2.64
N LEU A 305 -1.19 -9.33 2.24
CA LEU A 305 -2.00 -10.36 1.62
C LEU A 305 -1.54 -11.77 1.98
N ARG A 306 -2.47 -12.70 1.89
CA ARG A 306 -2.27 -14.12 2.18
C ARG A 306 -2.79 -14.93 1.01
N ILE A 307 -2.00 -15.91 0.56
CA ILE A 307 -2.29 -16.72 -0.63
C ILE A 307 -2.28 -18.19 -0.27
N TRP A 308 -3.31 -18.90 -0.71
CA TRP A 308 -3.47 -20.35 -0.51
C TRP A 308 -3.56 -21.04 -1.86
N GLN A 309 -2.74 -22.08 -2.05
CA GLN A 309 -2.87 -22.97 -3.20
C GLN A 309 -4.15 -23.81 -3.06
N ARG A 310 -4.90 -23.88 -4.14
CA ARG A 310 -6.14 -24.64 -4.20
C ARG A 310 -5.96 -25.92 -5.02
N PRO A 311 -6.73 -27.00 -4.71
CA PRO A 311 -6.72 -28.21 -5.52
C PRO A 311 -7.16 -27.97 -6.96
N GLY A 312 -6.61 -28.75 -7.90
CA GLY A 312 -6.98 -28.71 -9.30
C GLY A 312 -6.25 -27.65 -10.12
N THR A 313 -6.69 -27.50 -11.35
CA THR A 313 -6.16 -26.52 -12.31
C THR A 313 -7.29 -25.91 -13.12
N PHE A 314 -7.07 -24.70 -13.62
CA PHE A 314 -7.95 -24.05 -14.59
C PHE A 314 -7.15 -23.65 -15.84
N GLY A 315 -7.56 -24.10 -17.01
CA GLY A 315 -6.79 -23.91 -18.24
C GLY A 315 -5.34 -24.46 -18.14
N GLY A 316 -5.14 -25.57 -17.41
CA GLY A 316 -3.82 -26.15 -17.17
C GLY A 316 -2.93 -25.43 -16.15
N LYS A 317 -3.41 -24.33 -15.54
CA LYS A 317 -2.69 -23.51 -14.56
C LYS A 317 -3.14 -23.83 -13.14
N GLN A 318 -2.19 -23.82 -12.18
CA GLN A 318 -2.49 -23.97 -10.75
C GLN A 318 -3.37 -22.81 -10.27
N ILE A 319 -4.26 -23.11 -9.33
CA ILE A 319 -5.23 -22.18 -8.75
C ILE A 319 -4.74 -21.73 -7.37
N TRP A 320 -4.75 -20.42 -7.14
CA TRP A 320 -4.42 -19.81 -5.87
C TRP A 320 -5.49 -18.79 -5.50
N VAL A 321 -5.90 -18.78 -4.25
CA VAL A 321 -6.87 -17.81 -3.72
C VAL A 321 -6.17 -16.90 -2.74
N CYS A 322 -6.51 -15.63 -2.76
CA CYS A 322 -5.85 -14.61 -1.96
C CYS A 322 -6.87 -13.75 -1.21
N SER A 323 -6.49 -13.39 0.00
CA SER A 323 -7.11 -12.35 0.82
C SER A 323 -6.12 -11.20 0.95
N ALA A 324 -6.46 -10.03 0.42
CA ALA A 324 -5.68 -8.82 0.50
C ALA A 324 -6.43 -7.75 1.29
N THR A 325 -5.75 -7.11 2.24
CA THR A 325 -6.27 -6.07 3.12
C THR A 325 -5.22 -4.99 3.38
N HIS A 326 -5.68 -3.78 3.67
CA HIS A 326 -4.86 -2.63 4.00
C HIS A 326 -5.08 -2.26 5.47
N ASP A 327 -4.03 -2.30 6.29
CA ASP A 327 -4.04 -1.81 7.67
C ASP A 327 -3.94 -0.26 7.64
N THR A 328 -4.85 0.43 8.31
CA THR A 328 -4.89 1.90 8.35
C THR A 328 -4.53 2.47 9.72
N GLY A 329 -4.21 1.63 10.69
CA GLY A 329 -3.87 2.07 12.03
C GLY A 329 -3.88 0.96 13.06
N ILE A 330 -3.62 1.32 14.31
CA ILE A 330 -3.61 0.43 15.46
C ILE A 330 -4.66 0.90 16.47
N SER A 331 -5.38 -0.04 17.05
CA SER A 331 -6.33 0.19 18.13
C SER A 331 -6.11 -0.81 19.27
N PHE A 332 -6.49 -0.44 20.49
CA PHE A 332 -6.49 -1.39 21.59
C PHE A 332 -7.81 -2.16 21.62
N SER A 333 -7.72 -3.48 21.58
CA SER A 333 -8.87 -4.37 21.74
C SER A 333 -9.06 -4.74 23.20
N GLU A 334 -10.14 -4.26 23.80
CA GLU A 334 -10.52 -4.64 25.17
C GLU A 334 -10.82 -6.14 25.27
N LEU A 335 -11.42 -6.73 24.22
CA LEU A 335 -11.77 -8.14 24.16
C LEU A 335 -10.51 -9.04 24.20
N ASN A 336 -9.51 -8.69 23.42
CA ASN A 336 -8.26 -9.49 23.32
C ASN A 336 -7.16 -8.99 24.27
N ARG A 337 -7.36 -7.86 24.95
CA ARG A 337 -6.38 -7.16 25.79
C ARG A 337 -5.03 -6.97 25.11
N THR A 338 -5.06 -6.61 23.82
CA THR A 338 -3.88 -6.41 22.99
C THR A 338 -4.15 -5.35 21.95
N PHE A 339 -3.07 -4.86 21.34
CA PHE A 339 -3.17 -3.98 20.17
C PHE A 339 -3.53 -4.80 18.94
N ILE A 340 -4.45 -4.29 18.15
CA ILE A 340 -4.91 -4.87 16.89
C ILE A 340 -4.77 -3.85 15.79
N HIS A 341 -4.50 -4.31 14.56
CA HIS A 341 -4.55 -3.47 13.37
C HIS A 341 -6.00 -3.24 12.98
N LYS A 342 -6.28 -2.02 12.55
CA LYS A 342 -7.52 -1.62 11.91
C LYS A 342 -7.34 -1.68 10.41
N ILE A 343 -8.28 -2.29 9.70
CA ILE A 343 -8.23 -2.37 8.24
C ILE A 343 -9.13 -1.31 7.58
N ASP A 344 -8.78 -0.92 6.36
CA ASP A 344 -9.67 -0.14 5.51
C ASP A 344 -10.92 -0.97 5.20
N PRO A 345 -12.12 -0.46 5.53
CA PRO A 345 -13.35 -1.18 5.21
C PRO A 345 -13.60 -1.34 3.70
N GLN A 346 -13.00 -0.53 2.85
CA GLN A 346 -13.16 -0.56 1.39
C GLN A 346 -12.24 -1.62 0.75
N ILE A 347 -12.54 -2.90 0.99
CA ILE A 347 -11.68 -4.04 0.59
C ILE A 347 -11.39 -4.07 -0.92
N ASP A 348 -12.29 -3.53 -1.74
CA ASP A 348 -12.12 -3.50 -3.19
C ASP A 348 -11.03 -2.53 -3.65
N LEU A 349 -10.68 -1.52 -2.85
CA LEU A 349 -9.55 -0.63 -3.12
C LEU A 349 -8.24 -1.41 -3.04
N GLU A 350 -8.08 -2.27 -2.02
CA GLU A 350 -6.90 -3.11 -1.90
C GLU A 350 -6.82 -4.16 -3.02
N ARG A 351 -7.95 -4.77 -3.39
CA ARG A 351 -8.02 -5.63 -4.58
C ARG A 351 -7.53 -4.89 -5.83
N ALA A 352 -8.00 -3.67 -6.06
CA ALA A 352 -7.61 -2.86 -7.20
C ALA A 352 -6.12 -2.49 -7.16
N LYS A 353 -5.59 -2.15 -6.00
CA LYS A 353 -4.17 -1.85 -5.80
C LYS A 353 -3.29 -3.04 -6.17
N VAL A 354 -3.58 -4.23 -5.64
CA VAL A 354 -2.82 -5.45 -5.98
C VAL A 354 -2.86 -5.74 -7.48
N VAL A 355 -4.02 -5.61 -8.11
CA VAL A 355 -4.16 -5.78 -9.57
C VAL A 355 -3.26 -4.78 -10.31
N ASN A 356 -3.32 -3.50 -9.98
CA ASN A 356 -2.51 -2.46 -10.64
C ASN A 356 -1.02 -2.71 -10.45
N ASP A 357 -0.59 -3.07 -9.24
CA ASP A 357 0.81 -3.39 -8.95
C ASP A 357 1.33 -4.54 -9.82
N LEU A 358 0.54 -5.60 -9.94
CA LEU A 358 0.92 -6.76 -10.76
C LEU A 358 0.89 -6.44 -12.27
N LEU A 359 -0.06 -5.64 -12.74
CA LEU A 359 -0.13 -5.20 -14.13
C LEU A 359 1.13 -4.42 -14.55
N LEU A 360 1.66 -3.58 -13.68
CA LEU A 360 2.89 -2.80 -13.93
C LEU A 360 4.13 -3.67 -14.14
N THR A 361 4.14 -4.91 -13.64
CA THR A 361 5.28 -5.83 -13.84
C THR A 361 5.39 -6.32 -15.28
N GLY A 362 4.31 -6.25 -16.05
CA GLY A 362 4.25 -6.83 -17.39
C GLY A 362 4.22 -8.37 -17.42
N LEU A 363 4.11 -9.02 -16.25
CA LEU A 363 4.06 -10.49 -16.14
C LEU A 363 2.64 -11.05 -16.26
N VAL A 364 1.62 -10.22 -16.05
CA VAL A 364 0.21 -10.60 -16.17
C VAL A 364 -0.15 -10.84 -17.64
N ARG A 365 -0.76 -11.98 -17.91
CA ARG A 365 -1.20 -12.39 -19.26
C ARG A 365 -2.71 -12.30 -19.47
N GLY A 366 -3.48 -12.37 -18.38
CA GLY A 366 -4.94 -12.27 -18.47
C GLY A 366 -5.53 -11.76 -17.17
N LEU A 367 -6.67 -11.10 -17.29
CA LEU A 367 -7.42 -10.54 -16.17
C LEU A 367 -8.92 -10.69 -16.39
N ALA A 368 -9.66 -11.04 -15.34
CA ALA A 368 -11.11 -10.96 -15.28
C ALA A 368 -11.56 -10.43 -13.93
N LEU A 369 -12.73 -9.81 -13.89
CA LEU A 369 -13.46 -9.52 -12.66
C LEU A 369 -14.71 -10.40 -12.66
N VAL A 370 -14.84 -11.29 -11.67
CA VAL A 370 -15.91 -12.28 -11.61
C VAL A 370 -16.75 -12.03 -10.37
N GLU A 371 -18.04 -11.78 -10.56
CA GLU A 371 -19.00 -11.58 -9.48
C GLU A 371 -19.24 -12.88 -8.70
N ARG A 372 -19.28 -12.77 -7.38
CA ARG A 372 -19.63 -13.86 -6.48
C ARG A 372 -21.06 -13.69 -5.97
N THR A 373 -21.78 -14.76 -5.95
CA THR A 373 -23.20 -14.79 -5.56
C THR A 373 -23.37 -15.13 -4.08
N GLY A 374 -24.47 -14.68 -3.47
CA GLY A 374 -24.87 -15.09 -2.12
C GLY A 374 -24.06 -14.45 -0.98
N LEU A 375 -23.52 -13.26 -1.19
CA LEU A 375 -22.74 -12.55 -0.16
C LEU A 375 -23.64 -11.95 0.93
N PRO A 376 -23.21 -12.00 2.21
CA PRO A 376 -23.88 -11.27 3.30
C PRO A 376 -23.79 -9.75 3.08
N GLN A 377 -24.85 -9.02 3.48
CA GLN A 377 -24.87 -7.55 3.38
C GLN A 377 -23.94 -6.88 4.39
N ASP A 378 -23.92 -7.40 5.64
CA ASP A 378 -23.08 -6.89 6.71
C ASP A 378 -21.99 -7.90 7.06
N MET A 379 -20.76 -7.50 6.82
CA MET A 379 -19.59 -8.34 7.08
C MET A 379 -18.61 -7.60 7.99
N PHE A 380 -18.04 -8.35 8.92
CA PHE A 380 -16.99 -7.87 9.81
C PHE A 380 -15.85 -8.89 9.85
N ASN A 381 -14.62 -8.42 9.99
CA ASN A 381 -13.50 -9.30 10.26
C ASN A 381 -13.48 -9.77 11.72
N ALA A 382 -12.53 -10.62 12.10
CA ALA A 382 -12.41 -11.15 13.44
C ALA A 382 -12.08 -10.09 14.51
N THR A 383 -11.59 -8.91 14.12
CA THR A 383 -11.32 -7.77 15.01
C THR A 383 -12.50 -6.79 15.12
N GLY A 384 -13.59 -7.05 14.38
CA GLY A 384 -14.80 -6.24 14.38
C GLY A 384 -14.76 -5.07 13.40
N ASP A 385 -13.79 -5.04 12.49
CA ASP A 385 -13.77 -4.02 11.43
C ASP A 385 -14.76 -4.38 10.33
N PRO A 386 -15.53 -3.42 9.80
CA PRO A 386 -16.48 -3.67 8.74
C PRO A 386 -15.76 -3.98 7.42
N LEU A 387 -16.35 -4.88 6.63
CA LEU A 387 -15.86 -5.26 5.30
C LEU A 387 -16.90 -4.83 4.26
N LYS A 388 -16.54 -3.87 3.41
CA LYS A 388 -17.38 -3.39 2.31
C LYS A 388 -16.75 -3.85 0.98
N SER A 389 -17.52 -4.60 0.21
CA SER A 389 -17.08 -5.14 -1.09
C SER A 389 -18.24 -5.18 -2.07
N ASP A 390 -17.94 -5.00 -3.36
CA ASP A 390 -18.86 -5.27 -4.47
C ASP A 390 -19.09 -6.77 -4.69
N GLY A 391 -18.36 -7.61 -3.96
CA GLY A 391 -18.44 -9.05 -4.02
C GLY A 391 -17.66 -9.70 -5.15
N SER A 392 -17.02 -8.94 -5.99
CA SER A 392 -16.27 -9.49 -7.11
C SER A 392 -14.88 -9.97 -6.69
N MET A 393 -14.40 -11.02 -7.37
CA MET A 393 -13.04 -11.53 -7.28
C MET A 393 -12.27 -11.20 -8.55
N ALA A 394 -11.10 -10.58 -8.43
CA ALA A 394 -10.23 -10.38 -9.59
C ALA A 394 -9.43 -11.67 -9.85
N VAL A 395 -9.50 -12.18 -11.06
CA VAL A 395 -8.77 -13.38 -11.52
C VAL A 395 -7.63 -12.94 -12.42
N ILE A 396 -6.40 -13.26 -12.02
CA ILE A 396 -5.16 -12.85 -12.69
C ILE A 396 -4.44 -14.10 -13.18
N SER A 397 -4.09 -14.12 -14.46
CA SER A 397 -3.34 -15.23 -15.09
C SER A 397 -1.93 -14.77 -15.45
N PHE A 398 -0.95 -15.55 -15.06
CA PHE A 398 0.45 -15.43 -15.42
C PHE A 398 0.86 -16.31 -16.58
#